data_67aac31144f0b824c0d70d28c2e752f1
#
_entry.id   67aac31144f0b824c0d70d28c2e752f1
#
_cell.length_a   1.000
_cell.length_b   1.000
_cell.length_c   1.000
_cell.angle_alpha   90.00
_cell.angle_beta   90.00
_cell.angle_gamma   90.00
#
_symmetry.space_group_name_H-M   'P 1'
#
loop_
_entity.id
_entity.type
_entity.pdbx_description
1 polymer ?
#
loop_
_entity_poly.entity_id
_entity_poly.type
_entity_poly.pdbx_seq_one_letter_code
_entity_poly.pdbx_strand_id
1 'polypeptide(L)'
;MNSTADCHNLLECASYWERAAAERIWLTQPMGGGNANIRTWTWAEAVGEARRMAAYLKRLDLPERSSIALCSKNCAYWLMADLAIWMAGHVSVPIFPILTADTVTHIIEHSEAKLLFAGKLDPVWDEMKKGVPADMKTVAFPLALENKYEQWKDIVDSHEPLSETAACPPGETATIIYTSGSTGRPKGAMISFEAMYYGAKGLCEVGDVDCSDRGLSYLPLAHAFERLGEALSLYVGSQLFFAESLDTFLDDLKRARPTLFASVPRLWLKFQLGIFEKMPPYKLDRLLKIPVLNSVIKKKIMKQLGLDQVRIAVSGSAPVPKEIITWYRRLGLELVEGYGMTENFSYSHISRSGEVRPGYVGTPCPGVEQKISDDGEVLV
;
A
#
# COMPACT_ATOMS: atom_id res chain seq x y z
N MET A 1 -9.24 20.15 -14.75
CA MET A 1 -9.33 19.78 -13.33
C MET A 1 -8.43 20.72 -12.56
N ASN A 2 -8.95 21.42 -11.57
CA ASN A 2 -8.19 22.38 -10.75
C ASN A 2 -7.67 21.74 -9.46
N SER A 3 -8.19 20.54 -9.10
CA SER A 3 -7.76 19.76 -7.95
C SER A 3 -8.13 18.28 -8.15
N THR A 4 -7.61 17.37 -7.30
CA THR A 4 -8.02 15.96 -7.30
C THR A 4 -9.45 15.75 -6.81
N ALA A 5 -10.05 16.73 -6.16
CA ALA A 5 -11.47 16.69 -5.78
C ALA A 5 -12.41 16.71 -7.00
N ASP A 6 -11.93 17.16 -8.17
CA ASP A 6 -12.67 17.16 -9.43
C ASP A 6 -12.51 15.83 -10.21
N CYS A 7 -11.69 14.91 -9.70
CA CYS A 7 -11.48 13.59 -10.30
C CYS A 7 -12.62 12.63 -9.92
N HIS A 8 -12.81 11.60 -10.74
CA HIS A 8 -13.80 10.55 -10.51
C HIS A 8 -13.17 9.19 -10.20
N ASN A 9 -11.86 9.06 -10.41
CA ASN A 9 -11.07 7.86 -10.11
C ASN A 9 -9.58 8.19 -9.90
N LEU A 10 -8.81 7.22 -9.42
CA LEU A 10 -7.39 7.41 -9.11
C LEU A 10 -6.50 7.59 -10.35
N LEU A 11 -6.90 7.09 -11.51
CA LEU A 11 -6.16 7.30 -12.75
C LEU A 11 -6.23 8.78 -13.20
N GLU A 12 -7.37 9.41 -13.01
CA GLU A 12 -7.52 10.86 -13.23
C GLU A 12 -6.68 11.67 -12.24
N CYS A 13 -6.60 11.23 -10.96
CA CYS A 13 -5.72 11.84 -9.97
C CYS A 13 -4.24 11.74 -10.38
N ALA A 14 -3.79 10.57 -10.85
CA ALA A 14 -2.42 10.40 -11.37
C ALA A 14 -2.15 11.33 -12.54
N SER A 15 -3.08 11.45 -13.49
CA SER A 15 -3.00 12.35 -14.63
C SER A 15 -3.02 13.83 -14.22
N TYR A 16 -3.72 14.17 -13.15
CA TYR A 16 -3.67 15.52 -12.56
C TYR A 16 -2.27 15.83 -12.03
N TRP A 17 -1.68 14.93 -11.21
CA TRP A 17 -0.37 15.14 -10.63
C TRP A 17 0.76 15.13 -11.66
N GLU A 18 0.66 14.30 -12.70
CA GLU A 18 1.57 14.31 -13.85
C GLU A 18 1.70 15.72 -14.46
N ARG A 19 0.61 16.48 -14.51
CA ARG A 19 0.59 17.85 -15.06
C ARG A 19 0.91 18.92 -14.01
N ALA A 20 0.31 18.80 -12.81
CA ALA A 20 0.38 19.84 -11.79
C ALA A 20 1.69 19.85 -11.01
N ALA A 21 2.37 18.71 -10.95
CA ALA A 21 3.59 18.51 -10.16
C ALA A 21 4.59 17.59 -10.88
N ALA A 22 4.75 17.73 -12.19
CA ALA A 22 5.54 16.88 -13.08
C ALA A 22 6.91 16.50 -12.50
N GLU A 23 7.66 17.49 -12.03
CA GLU A 23 9.04 17.35 -11.53
C GLU A 23 9.14 16.95 -10.05
N ARG A 24 8.00 16.88 -9.34
CA ARG A 24 8.02 16.49 -7.92
C ARG A 24 8.21 14.98 -7.80
N ILE A 25 9.15 14.57 -6.93
CA ILE A 25 9.38 13.16 -6.61
C ILE A 25 8.11 12.58 -5.98
N TRP A 26 7.61 11.50 -6.57
CA TRP A 26 6.52 10.72 -6.05
C TRP A 26 7.02 9.42 -5.39
N LEU A 27 7.84 8.62 -6.09
CA LEU A 27 8.28 7.31 -5.64
C LEU A 27 9.78 7.29 -5.30
N THR A 28 10.14 6.60 -4.21
CA THR A 28 11.53 6.39 -3.78
C THR A 28 11.76 4.93 -3.45
N GLN A 29 12.65 4.28 -4.21
CA GLN A 29 12.89 2.84 -4.18
C GLN A 29 14.37 2.52 -3.98
N PRO A 30 14.74 1.75 -2.92
CA PRO A 30 16.04 1.10 -2.85
C PRO A 30 16.15 0.00 -3.91
N MET A 31 17.25 0.00 -4.65
CA MET A 31 17.52 -0.94 -5.75
C MET A 31 18.49 -2.05 -5.34
N GLY A 32 18.66 -2.31 -4.03
CA GLY A 32 19.65 -3.21 -3.48
C GLY A 32 20.89 -2.43 -2.98
N GLY A 33 21.43 -2.79 -1.81
CA GLY A 33 22.59 -2.12 -1.20
C GLY A 33 22.26 -0.94 -0.29
N GLY A 34 21.02 -0.85 0.18
CA GLY A 34 20.62 0.16 1.17
C GLY A 34 20.62 1.58 0.60
N ASN A 35 21.17 2.52 1.38
CA ASN A 35 21.19 3.94 1.00
C ASN A 35 22.12 4.29 -0.17
N ALA A 36 23.00 3.38 -0.57
CA ALA A 36 23.97 3.62 -1.64
C ALA A 36 23.34 3.54 -3.05
N ASN A 37 22.19 2.90 -3.20
CA ASN A 37 21.56 2.69 -4.49
C ASN A 37 20.05 2.93 -4.39
N ILE A 38 19.67 4.20 -4.49
CA ILE A 38 18.26 4.66 -4.44
C ILE A 38 17.88 5.20 -5.81
N ARG A 39 16.75 4.72 -6.33
CA ARG A 39 16.09 5.29 -7.50
C ARG A 39 14.86 6.08 -7.06
N THR A 40 14.68 7.25 -7.62
CA THR A 40 13.48 8.07 -7.45
C THR A 40 12.80 8.25 -8.79
N TRP A 41 11.49 8.48 -8.75
CA TRP A 41 10.70 8.91 -9.90
C TRP A 41 9.91 10.14 -9.55
N THR A 42 9.94 11.09 -10.43
CA THR A 42 8.97 12.19 -10.45
C THR A 42 7.60 11.69 -10.92
N TRP A 43 6.57 12.50 -10.79
CA TRP A 43 5.25 12.16 -11.32
C TRP A 43 5.30 11.93 -12.83
N ALA A 44 5.99 12.81 -13.58
CA ALA A 44 6.13 12.67 -15.02
C ALA A 44 6.85 11.36 -15.42
N GLU A 45 7.93 11.01 -14.72
CA GLU A 45 8.68 9.79 -15.00
C GLU A 45 7.86 8.54 -14.69
N ALA A 46 7.22 8.45 -13.51
CA ALA A 46 6.46 7.27 -13.12
C ALA A 46 5.22 7.05 -13.99
N VAL A 47 4.45 8.11 -14.26
CA VAL A 47 3.27 8.02 -15.12
C VAL A 47 3.68 7.79 -16.57
N GLY A 48 4.79 8.37 -17.01
CA GLY A 48 5.38 8.13 -18.34
C GLY A 48 5.79 6.66 -18.56
N GLU A 49 6.47 6.03 -17.58
CA GLU A 49 6.78 4.58 -17.63
C GLU A 49 5.49 3.75 -17.68
N ALA A 50 4.48 4.09 -16.85
CA ALA A 50 3.19 3.41 -16.86
C ALA A 50 2.47 3.52 -18.21
N ARG A 51 2.49 4.69 -18.86
CA ARG A 51 1.91 4.88 -20.21
C ARG A 51 2.61 4.03 -21.26
N ARG A 52 3.93 3.87 -21.20
CA ARG A 52 4.70 3.02 -22.14
C ARG A 52 4.35 1.54 -21.95
N MET A 53 4.25 1.09 -20.69
CA MET A 53 3.79 -0.26 -20.36
C MET A 53 2.33 -0.47 -20.78
N ALA A 54 1.46 0.52 -20.61
CA ALA A 54 0.07 0.46 -21.09
C ALA A 54 -0.01 0.33 -22.63
N ALA A 55 0.87 1.01 -23.38
CA ALA A 55 0.98 0.86 -24.83
C ALA A 55 1.36 -0.58 -25.23
N TYR A 56 2.30 -1.20 -24.48
CA TYR A 56 2.62 -2.61 -24.68
C TYR A 56 1.42 -3.51 -24.41
N LEU A 57 0.71 -3.33 -23.27
CA LEU A 57 -0.47 -4.13 -22.94
C LEU A 57 -1.56 -4.02 -24.02
N LYS A 58 -1.80 -2.83 -24.57
CA LYS A 58 -2.73 -2.62 -25.68
C LYS A 58 -2.35 -3.39 -26.95
N ARG A 59 -1.04 -3.55 -27.25
CA ARG A 59 -0.55 -4.29 -28.44
C ARG A 59 -0.72 -5.80 -28.30
N LEU A 60 -0.95 -6.32 -27.09
CA LEU A 60 -1.18 -7.75 -26.88
C LEU A 60 -2.57 -8.20 -27.35
N ASP A 61 -3.44 -7.25 -27.71
CA ASP A 61 -4.81 -7.51 -28.18
C ASP A 61 -5.60 -8.45 -27.26
N LEU A 62 -5.45 -8.24 -25.94
CA LEU A 62 -6.16 -9.01 -24.92
C LEU A 62 -7.65 -8.62 -24.95
N PRO A 63 -8.55 -9.56 -24.61
CA PRO A 63 -9.97 -9.23 -24.42
C PRO A 63 -10.16 -8.01 -23.49
N GLU A 64 -11.21 -7.25 -23.74
CA GLU A 64 -11.54 -6.12 -22.87
C GLU A 64 -11.69 -6.57 -21.43
N ARG A 65 -11.24 -5.73 -20.49
CA ARG A 65 -11.33 -6.01 -19.04
C ARG A 65 -10.60 -7.28 -18.59
N SER A 66 -9.60 -7.75 -19.34
CA SER A 66 -8.79 -8.90 -18.94
C SER A 66 -8.15 -8.70 -17.58
N SER A 67 -8.12 -9.77 -16.78
CA SER A 67 -7.36 -9.80 -15.54
C SER A 67 -5.86 -9.91 -15.81
N ILE A 68 -5.07 -9.07 -15.14
CA ILE A 68 -3.61 -9.07 -15.19
C ILE A 68 -3.08 -9.32 -13.78
N ALA A 69 -2.38 -10.44 -13.59
CA ALA A 69 -1.84 -10.81 -12.30
C ALA A 69 -0.57 -10.00 -11.95
N LEU A 70 -0.43 -9.67 -10.67
CA LEU A 70 0.77 -9.04 -10.10
C LEU A 70 1.27 -9.85 -8.90
N CYS A 71 2.49 -10.34 -8.95
CA CYS A 71 3.13 -11.05 -7.86
C CYS A 71 4.47 -10.40 -7.52
N SER A 72 4.52 -9.62 -6.43
CA SER A 72 5.72 -8.92 -5.97
C SER A 72 5.60 -8.54 -4.50
N LYS A 73 6.73 -8.36 -3.83
CA LYS A 73 6.80 -7.49 -2.66
C LYS A 73 6.66 -6.03 -3.11
N ASN A 74 6.40 -5.14 -2.15
CA ASN A 74 6.23 -3.72 -2.41
C ASN A 74 7.42 -3.12 -3.16
N CYS A 75 7.13 -2.43 -4.23
CA CYS A 75 8.10 -1.68 -5.03
C CYS A 75 7.38 -0.67 -5.93
N ALA A 76 8.11 0.34 -6.40
CA ALA A 76 7.60 1.39 -7.29
C ALA A 76 6.96 0.82 -8.57
N TYR A 77 7.52 -0.26 -9.10
CA TYR A 77 7.02 -0.90 -10.32
C TYR A 77 5.62 -1.49 -10.15
N TRP A 78 5.22 -1.85 -8.93
CA TRP A 78 3.85 -2.30 -8.66
C TRP A 78 2.84 -1.19 -8.96
N LEU A 79 3.06 0.02 -8.43
CA LEU A 79 2.15 1.15 -8.66
C LEU A 79 2.10 1.53 -10.14
N MET A 80 3.26 1.57 -10.78
CA MET A 80 3.34 1.84 -12.22
C MET A 80 2.64 0.76 -13.04
N ALA A 81 2.69 -0.52 -12.62
CA ALA A 81 1.97 -1.61 -13.27
C ALA A 81 0.46 -1.51 -13.08
N ASP A 82 -0.02 -1.18 -11.86
CA ASP A 82 -1.46 -0.93 -11.63
C ASP A 82 -1.96 0.20 -12.55
N LEU A 83 -1.25 1.33 -12.61
CA LEU A 83 -1.59 2.43 -13.52
C LEU A 83 -1.59 1.96 -14.98
N ALA A 84 -0.59 1.20 -15.41
CA ALA A 84 -0.50 0.69 -16.78
C ALA A 84 -1.67 -0.24 -17.14
N ILE A 85 -2.04 -1.12 -16.21
CA ILE A 85 -3.17 -2.04 -16.35
C ILE A 85 -4.48 -1.25 -16.53
N TRP A 86 -4.73 -0.26 -15.69
CA TRP A 86 -5.93 0.58 -15.77
C TRP A 86 -5.94 1.45 -17.03
N MET A 87 -4.80 2.06 -17.40
CA MET A 87 -4.64 2.84 -18.63
C MET A 87 -4.94 1.98 -19.88
N ALA A 88 -4.59 0.69 -19.83
CA ALA A 88 -4.88 -0.25 -20.90
C ALA A 88 -6.33 -0.77 -20.88
N GLY A 89 -7.14 -0.48 -19.85
CA GLY A 89 -8.53 -0.92 -19.72
C GLY A 89 -8.68 -2.32 -19.12
N HIS A 90 -7.71 -2.76 -18.32
CA HIS A 90 -7.68 -4.08 -17.71
C HIS A 90 -7.86 -4.01 -16.18
N VAL A 91 -7.97 -5.18 -15.54
CA VAL A 91 -8.19 -5.35 -14.10
C VAL A 91 -6.94 -5.92 -13.44
N SER A 92 -6.45 -5.32 -12.35
CA SER A 92 -5.30 -5.86 -11.63
C SER A 92 -5.71 -6.96 -10.64
N VAL A 93 -4.89 -8.04 -10.58
CA VAL A 93 -5.11 -9.18 -9.68
C VAL A 93 -3.85 -9.38 -8.84
N PRO A 94 -3.78 -8.77 -7.65
CA PRO A 94 -2.65 -8.92 -6.76
C PRO A 94 -2.55 -10.35 -6.20
N ILE A 95 -1.35 -10.92 -6.26
CA ILE A 95 -1.01 -12.22 -5.69
C ILE A 95 -0.01 -12.00 -4.56
N PHE A 96 -0.29 -12.57 -3.37
CA PHE A 96 0.63 -12.49 -2.25
C PHE A 96 1.99 -13.10 -2.61
N PRO A 97 3.11 -12.48 -2.16
CA PRO A 97 4.46 -12.93 -2.51
C PRO A 97 4.89 -14.21 -1.78
N ILE A 98 4.03 -14.82 -0.98
CA ILE A 98 4.27 -16.08 -0.26
C ILE A 98 2.96 -16.86 -0.26
N LEU A 99 2.84 -17.82 -1.18
CA LEU A 99 1.70 -18.74 -1.32
C LEU A 99 2.21 -20.13 -1.73
N THR A 100 1.31 -21.13 -1.70
CA THR A 100 1.57 -22.43 -2.34
C THR A 100 1.32 -22.35 -3.85
N ALA A 101 1.95 -23.24 -4.62
CA ALA A 101 1.69 -23.34 -6.07
C ALA A 101 0.21 -23.56 -6.38
N ASP A 102 -0.48 -24.45 -5.64
CA ASP A 102 -1.92 -24.70 -5.82
C ASP A 102 -2.77 -23.46 -5.62
N THR A 103 -2.40 -22.59 -4.67
CA THR A 103 -3.11 -21.32 -4.44
C THR A 103 -2.85 -20.36 -5.59
N VAL A 104 -1.63 -20.30 -6.10
CA VAL A 104 -1.29 -19.47 -7.28
C VAL A 104 -2.08 -19.94 -8.49
N THR A 105 -2.11 -21.26 -8.77
CA THR A 105 -2.92 -21.86 -9.83
C THR A 105 -4.38 -21.46 -9.69
N HIS A 106 -4.95 -21.65 -8.49
CA HIS A 106 -6.35 -21.29 -8.24
C HIS A 106 -6.65 -19.82 -8.53
N ILE A 107 -5.78 -18.89 -8.08
CA ILE A 107 -6.00 -17.45 -8.31
C ILE A 107 -5.94 -17.13 -9.81
N ILE A 108 -4.94 -17.67 -10.53
CA ILE A 108 -4.77 -17.42 -11.96
C ILE A 108 -5.96 -17.97 -12.77
N GLU A 109 -6.37 -19.21 -12.50
CA GLU A 109 -7.51 -19.82 -13.19
C GLU A 109 -8.83 -19.14 -12.86
N HIS A 110 -9.10 -18.90 -11.57
CA HIS A 110 -10.36 -18.32 -11.11
C HIS A 110 -10.53 -16.85 -11.55
N SER A 111 -9.42 -16.09 -11.64
CA SER A 111 -9.43 -14.71 -12.17
C SER A 111 -9.34 -14.65 -13.69
N GLU A 112 -9.09 -15.78 -14.36
CA GLU A 112 -8.82 -15.88 -15.79
C GLU A 112 -7.68 -14.94 -16.25
N ALA A 113 -6.64 -14.80 -15.41
CA ALA A 113 -5.54 -13.89 -15.70
C ALA A 113 -4.84 -14.23 -17.02
N LYS A 114 -4.58 -13.22 -17.85
CA LYS A 114 -4.00 -13.36 -19.20
C LYS A 114 -2.51 -13.06 -19.25
N LEU A 115 -1.97 -12.38 -18.24
CA LEU A 115 -0.57 -12.01 -18.11
C LEU A 115 -0.20 -11.92 -16.64
N LEU A 116 1.07 -12.17 -16.33
CA LEU A 116 1.64 -12.02 -15.00
C LEU A 116 2.77 -10.99 -15.00
N PHE A 117 2.71 -10.03 -14.09
CA PHE A 117 3.88 -9.26 -13.68
C PHE A 117 4.56 -9.95 -12.49
N ALA A 118 5.81 -10.37 -12.65
CA ALA A 118 6.64 -10.97 -11.61
C ALA A 118 7.68 -9.94 -11.13
N GLY A 119 7.66 -9.61 -9.84
CA GLY A 119 8.49 -8.52 -9.33
C GLY A 119 9.53 -8.95 -8.32
N LYS A 120 9.71 -8.13 -7.31
CA LYS A 120 10.61 -8.33 -6.18
C LYS A 120 10.11 -9.49 -5.31
N LEU A 121 10.73 -10.65 -5.42
CA LEU A 121 10.33 -11.90 -4.75
C LEU A 121 11.52 -12.55 -4.05
N ASP A 122 11.23 -13.39 -3.04
CA ASP A 122 12.24 -14.22 -2.38
C ASP A 122 12.40 -15.56 -3.13
N PRO A 123 13.41 -16.39 -2.80
CA PRO A 123 13.61 -17.72 -3.42
C PRO A 123 12.41 -18.66 -3.34
N VAL A 124 11.45 -18.44 -2.43
CA VAL A 124 10.18 -19.18 -2.38
C VAL A 124 9.40 -19.10 -3.70
N TRP A 125 9.68 -18.10 -4.54
CA TRP A 125 9.12 -17.97 -5.86
C TRP A 125 9.37 -19.19 -6.75
N ASP A 126 10.49 -19.88 -6.57
CA ASP A 126 10.80 -21.09 -7.35
C ASP A 126 9.79 -22.22 -7.13
N GLU A 127 9.18 -22.27 -5.93
CA GLU A 127 8.07 -23.20 -5.66
C GLU A 127 6.73 -22.60 -6.11
N MET A 128 6.47 -21.34 -5.85
CA MET A 128 5.22 -20.67 -6.21
C MET A 128 4.98 -20.67 -7.72
N LYS A 129 6.02 -20.39 -8.51
CA LYS A 129 5.93 -20.31 -9.98
C LYS A 129 5.52 -21.62 -10.64
N LYS A 130 5.60 -22.76 -9.96
CA LYS A 130 5.07 -24.05 -10.45
C LYS A 130 3.55 -24.02 -10.63
N GLY A 131 2.86 -23.08 -9.96
CA GLY A 131 1.43 -22.83 -10.13
C GLY A 131 1.08 -21.86 -11.26
N VAL A 132 2.08 -21.28 -11.95
CA VAL A 132 1.87 -20.43 -13.12
C VAL A 132 1.87 -21.29 -14.37
N PRO A 133 0.86 -21.18 -15.27
CA PRO A 133 0.84 -21.89 -16.54
C PRO A 133 2.12 -21.63 -17.35
N ALA A 134 2.69 -22.68 -17.94
CA ALA A 134 3.99 -22.61 -18.63
C ALA A 134 3.97 -21.68 -19.87
N ASP A 135 2.81 -21.50 -20.47
CA ASP A 135 2.54 -20.63 -21.62
C ASP A 135 2.09 -19.21 -21.22
N MET A 136 1.92 -18.94 -19.93
CA MET A 136 1.51 -17.62 -19.46
C MET A 136 2.58 -16.58 -19.72
N LYS A 137 2.23 -15.55 -20.51
CA LYS A 137 3.11 -14.42 -20.73
C LYS A 137 3.44 -13.74 -19.39
N THR A 138 4.74 -13.61 -19.11
CA THR A 138 5.22 -13.02 -17.86
C THR A 138 6.19 -11.89 -18.15
N VAL A 139 6.01 -10.75 -17.47
CA VAL A 139 6.89 -9.58 -17.52
C VAL A 139 7.57 -9.41 -16.17
N ALA A 140 8.90 -9.34 -16.14
CA ALA A 140 9.68 -9.16 -14.93
C ALA A 140 9.94 -7.69 -14.62
N PHE A 141 9.76 -7.30 -13.36
CA PHE A 141 10.24 -6.00 -12.86
C PHE A 141 11.77 -6.02 -12.68
N PRO A 142 12.45 -4.86 -12.74
CA PRO A 142 13.91 -4.79 -12.54
C PRO A 142 14.44 -5.32 -11.21
N LEU A 143 13.57 -5.52 -10.21
CA LEU A 143 13.90 -6.12 -8.91
C LEU A 143 13.57 -7.61 -8.82
N ALA A 144 13.15 -8.23 -9.92
CA ALA A 144 12.87 -9.66 -9.95
C ALA A 144 14.16 -10.49 -9.82
N LEU A 145 14.03 -11.71 -9.30
CA LEU A 145 15.10 -12.70 -9.34
C LEU A 145 15.51 -12.98 -10.80
N GLU A 146 16.71 -13.51 -10.99
CA GLU A 146 17.20 -13.89 -12.32
C GLU A 146 16.18 -14.78 -13.04
N ASN A 147 15.82 -14.43 -14.27
CA ASN A 147 14.75 -15.05 -15.02
C ASN A 147 14.95 -14.88 -16.54
N LYS A 148 14.07 -15.51 -17.32
CA LYS A 148 14.03 -15.42 -18.80
C LYS A 148 12.74 -14.73 -19.32
N TYR A 149 12.02 -14.04 -18.45
CA TYR A 149 10.79 -13.34 -18.81
C TYR A 149 11.10 -12.06 -19.63
N GLU A 150 10.10 -11.51 -20.28
CA GLU A 150 10.21 -10.18 -20.87
C GLU A 150 10.52 -9.16 -19.77
N GLN A 151 11.46 -8.24 -20.03
CA GLN A 151 11.90 -7.30 -19.00
C GLN A 151 11.13 -5.99 -19.08
N TRP A 152 10.65 -5.50 -17.93
CA TRP A 152 9.97 -4.19 -17.83
C TRP A 152 10.75 -3.08 -18.54
N LYS A 153 12.05 -3.01 -18.29
CA LYS A 153 12.90 -1.96 -18.85
C LYS A 153 12.93 -1.98 -20.35
N ASP A 154 13.11 -3.16 -20.98
CA ASP A 154 13.20 -3.30 -22.43
C ASP A 154 11.87 -2.92 -23.11
N ILE A 155 10.74 -3.26 -22.45
CA ILE A 155 9.41 -2.88 -22.92
C ILE A 155 9.25 -1.35 -22.87
N VAL A 156 9.57 -0.72 -21.74
CA VAL A 156 9.42 0.73 -21.56
C VAL A 156 10.32 1.50 -22.50
N ASP A 157 11.56 1.03 -22.73
CA ASP A 157 12.52 1.67 -23.65
C ASP A 157 12.12 1.55 -25.12
N SER A 158 11.33 0.54 -25.50
CA SER A 158 10.94 0.25 -26.88
C SER A 158 9.55 0.75 -27.27
N HIS A 159 8.78 1.31 -26.34
CA HIS A 159 7.41 1.76 -26.62
C HIS A 159 7.26 3.27 -26.37
N GLU A 160 6.53 3.93 -27.25
CA GLU A 160 6.07 5.30 -27.03
C GLU A 160 4.94 5.32 -25.98
N PRO A 161 4.81 6.40 -25.20
CA PRO A 161 3.74 6.52 -24.21
C PRO A 161 2.36 6.48 -24.87
N LEU A 162 1.43 5.76 -24.26
CA LEU A 162 0.02 5.74 -24.67
C LEU A 162 -0.57 7.16 -24.56
N SER A 163 -1.07 7.70 -25.68
CA SER A 163 -1.63 9.06 -25.72
C SER A 163 -3.01 9.14 -25.05
N GLU A 164 -3.86 8.14 -25.28
CA GLU A 164 -5.22 8.05 -24.74
C GLU A 164 -5.36 6.83 -23.85
N THR A 165 -5.74 7.04 -22.61
CA THR A 165 -6.02 5.97 -21.65
C THR A 165 -7.44 5.46 -21.81
N ALA A 166 -7.67 4.20 -21.45
CA ALA A 166 -9.02 3.66 -21.40
C ALA A 166 -9.88 4.43 -20.39
N ALA A 167 -11.18 4.49 -20.66
CA ALA A 167 -12.14 4.96 -19.66
C ALA A 167 -12.17 4.00 -18.48
N CYS A 168 -12.26 4.55 -17.27
CA CYS A 168 -12.40 3.80 -16.02
C CYS A 168 -13.68 4.26 -15.31
N PRO A 169 -14.85 3.79 -15.75
CA PRO A 169 -16.12 4.15 -15.11
C PRO A 169 -16.11 3.81 -13.63
N PRO A 170 -16.68 4.66 -12.75
CA PRO A 170 -16.58 4.50 -11.30
C PRO A 170 -17.00 3.12 -10.78
N GLY A 171 -18.11 2.58 -11.27
CA GLY A 171 -18.64 1.27 -10.84
C GLY A 171 -17.91 0.05 -11.39
N GLU A 172 -16.95 0.22 -12.32
CA GLU A 172 -16.20 -0.90 -12.87
C GLU A 172 -15.10 -1.38 -11.93
N THR A 173 -14.80 -2.69 -12.00
CA THR A 173 -13.75 -3.32 -11.20
C THR A 173 -12.37 -2.79 -11.58
N ALA A 174 -11.65 -2.23 -10.62
CA ALA A 174 -10.25 -1.82 -10.77
C ALA A 174 -9.29 -2.94 -10.41
N THR A 175 -9.62 -3.70 -9.34
CA THR A 175 -8.77 -4.77 -8.83
C THR A 175 -9.59 -5.89 -8.19
N ILE A 176 -9.06 -7.14 -8.22
CA ILE A 176 -9.66 -8.30 -7.55
C ILE A 176 -8.69 -8.79 -6.48
N ILE A 177 -9.02 -8.58 -5.22
CA ILE A 177 -8.18 -8.93 -4.07
C ILE A 177 -8.64 -10.27 -3.49
N TYR A 178 -7.75 -11.27 -3.50
CA TYR A 178 -8.06 -12.59 -2.98
C TYR A 178 -7.89 -12.68 -1.46
N THR A 179 -8.91 -13.18 -0.78
CA THR A 179 -8.91 -13.41 0.68
C THR A 179 -9.04 -14.90 0.99
N SER A 180 -8.46 -15.33 2.13
CA SER A 180 -8.69 -16.67 2.64
C SER A 180 -10.14 -16.79 3.11
N GLY A 181 -11.01 -17.29 2.26
CA GLY A 181 -12.43 -17.51 2.61
C GLY A 181 -12.60 -18.59 3.68
N SER A 182 -13.69 -18.50 4.45
CA SER A 182 -14.09 -19.49 5.46
C SER A 182 -14.27 -20.92 4.91
N THR A 183 -14.32 -21.09 3.59
CA THR A 183 -14.56 -22.36 2.87
C THR A 183 -13.29 -23.04 2.37
N GLY A 184 -12.09 -22.53 2.69
CA GLY A 184 -10.79 -23.13 2.39
C GLY A 184 -10.12 -22.65 1.10
N ARG A 185 -10.84 -22.31 0.03
CA ARG A 185 -10.25 -21.71 -1.18
C ARG A 185 -10.40 -20.19 -1.16
N PRO A 186 -9.37 -19.42 -1.58
CA PRO A 186 -9.46 -17.98 -1.66
C PRO A 186 -10.60 -17.50 -2.56
N LYS A 187 -11.28 -16.42 -2.14
CA LYS A 187 -12.33 -15.74 -2.90
C LYS A 187 -11.82 -14.36 -3.33
N GLY A 188 -12.15 -13.94 -4.54
CA GLY A 188 -11.77 -12.64 -5.08
C GLY A 188 -12.80 -11.55 -4.75
N ALA A 189 -12.46 -10.62 -3.88
CA ALA A 189 -13.24 -9.41 -3.65
C ALA A 189 -13.00 -8.44 -4.81
N MET A 190 -14.06 -8.08 -5.53
CA MET A 190 -14.02 -7.14 -6.65
C MET A 190 -14.14 -5.72 -6.10
N ILE A 191 -13.11 -4.91 -6.30
CA ILE A 191 -13.04 -3.53 -5.82
C ILE A 191 -13.16 -2.59 -7.02
N SER A 192 -14.14 -1.69 -6.99
CA SER A 192 -14.38 -0.72 -8.05
C SER A 192 -13.42 0.47 -7.99
N PHE A 193 -13.29 1.21 -9.10
CA PHE A 193 -12.58 2.48 -9.13
C PHE A 193 -13.17 3.48 -8.13
N GLU A 194 -14.47 3.49 -8.00
CA GLU A 194 -15.20 4.33 -7.06
C GLU A 194 -14.85 4.01 -5.60
N ALA A 195 -14.84 2.73 -5.22
CA ALA A 195 -14.49 2.31 -3.87
C ALA A 195 -13.07 2.74 -3.49
N MET A 196 -12.11 2.61 -4.42
CA MET A 196 -10.74 3.06 -4.20
C MET A 196 -10.66 4.59 -4.06
N TYR A 197 -11.35 5.33 -4.90
CA TYR A 197 -11.35 6.79 -4.89
C TYR A 197 -11.99 7.36 -3.61
N TYR A 198 -13.18 6.89 -3.24
CA TYR A 198 -13.88 7.38 -2.04
C TYR A 198 -13.19 6.95 -0.74
N GLY A 199 -12.56 5.76 -0.71
CA GLY A 199 -11.73 5.34 0.40
C GLY A 199 -10.55 6.30 0.62
N ALA A 200 -9.83 6.66 -0.45
CA ALA A 200 -8.73 7.61 -0.41
C ALA A 200 -9.19 9.02 -0.01
N LYS A 201 -10.26 9.52 -0.63
CA LYS A 201 -10.85 10.83 -0.34
C LYS A 201 -11.29 10.95 1.12
N GLY A 202 -12.00 9.95 1.63
CA GLY A 202 -12.48 9.96 3.02
C GLY A 202 -11.34 9.89 4.04
N LEU A 203 -10.27 9.12 3.78
CA LEU A 203 -9.09 9.14 4.64
C LEU A 203 -8.36 10.49 4.59
N CYS A 204 -8.31 11.15 3.43
CA CYS A 204 -7.77 12.49 3.29
C CYS A 204 -8.52 13.47 4.19
N GLU A 205 -9.86 13.45 4.18
CA GLU A 205 -10.72 14.30 5.00
C GLU A 205 -10.54 14.02 6.51
N VAL A 206 -10.46 12.75 6.91
CA VAL A 206 -10.28 12.36 8.33
C VAL A 206 -8.92 12.77 8.88
N GLY A 207 -7.87 12.64 8.08
CA GLY A 207 -6.48 12.83 8.51
C GLY A 207 -5.89 14.19 8.15
N ASP A 208 -6.64 15.05 7.45
CA ASP A 208 -6.11 16.31 6.88
C ASP A 208 -4.79 16.06 6.13
N VAL A 209 -4.82 15.05 5.23
CA VAL A 209 -3.64 14.58 4.49
C VAL A 209 -3.45 15.39 3.24
N ASP A 210 -2.22 15.81 2.95
CA ASP A 210 -1.89 16.59 1.78
C ASP A 210 -0.63 16.11 1.04
N CYS A 211 -0.28 16.82 -0.01
CA CYS A 211 0.83 16.46 -0.87
C CYS A 211 2.23 16.65 -0.25
N SER A 212 2.34 17.26 0.93
CA SER A 212 3.59 17.38 1.68
C SER A 212 3.87 16.14 2.53
N ASP A 213 2.87 15.26 2.69
CA ASP A 213 2.99 14.05 3.47
C ASP A 213 3.88 12.98 2.80
N ARG A 214 4.37 12.07 3.62
CA ARG A 214 5.23 10.96 3.22
C ARG A 214 4.77 9.67 3.88
N GLY A 215 4.67 8.61 3.07
CA GLY A 215 4.38 7.25 3.52
C GLY A 215 5.56 6.30 3.31
N LEU A 216 5.58 5.17 4.02
CA LEU A 216 6.46 4.04 3.76
C LEU A 216 5.59 2.82 3.42
N SER A 217 5.68 2.33 2.19
CA SER A 217 5.01 1.13 1.72
C SER A 217 5.82 -0.11 2.04
N TYR A 218 5.24 -1.02 2.83
CA TYR A 218 5.90 -2.25 3.27
C TYR A 218 4.95 -3.39 3.66
N LEU A 219 3.70 -3.10 4.03
CA LEU A 219 2.68 -4.12 4.20
C LEU A 219 2.33 -4.70 2.81
N PRO A 220 1.94 -5.99 2.71
CA PRO A 220 1.73 -6.59 1.40
C PRO A 220 0.73 -5.81 0.54
N LEU A 221 1.13 -5.40 -0.67
CA LEU A 221 0.28 -4.73 -1.66
C LEU A 221 -0.85 -5.62 -2.21
N ALA A 222 -0.78 -6.92 -1.96
CA ALA A 222 -1.90 -7.82 -2.19
C ALA A 222 -3.00 -7.70 -1.12
N HIS A 223 -2.83 -6.86 -0.08
CA HIS A 223 -3.81 -6.63 0.98
C HIS A 223 -4.47 -5.25 0.83
N ALA A 224 -5.80 -5.19 0.99
CA ALA A 224 -6.58 -3.96 0.82
C ALA A 224 -6.10 -2.80 1.72
N PHE A 225 -5.59 -3.07 2.92
CA PHE A 225 -5.11 -2.04 3.85
C PHE A 225 -3.92 -1.25 3.28
N GLU A 226 -2.93 -1.92 2.69
CA GLU A 226 -1.79 -1.24 2.05
C GLU A 226 -2.22 -0.52 0.77
N ARG A 227 -3.08 -1.15 -0.04
CA ARG A 227 -3.61 -0.54 -1.27
C ARG A 227 -4.44 0.72 -0.99
N LEU A 228 -5.13 0.79 0.13
CA LEU A 228 -5.82 2.02 0.56
C LEU A 228 -4.81 3.15 0.86
N GLY A 229 -3.65 2.82 1.45
CA GLY A 229 -2.55 3.78 1.65
C GLY A 229 -1.97 4.30 0.32
N GLU A 230 -1.82 3.43 -0.69
CA GLU A 230 -1.40 3.83 -2.03
C GLU A 230 -2.46 4.68 -2.74
N ALA A 231 -3.73 4.29 -2.63
CA ALA A 231 -4.84 5.07 -3.15
C ALA A 231 -4.86 6.49 -2.57
N LEU A 232 -4.59 6.62 -1.26
CA LEU A 232 -4.42 7.91 -0.60
C LEU A 232 -3.25 8.71 -1.18
N SER A 233 -2.09 8.07 -1.41
CA SER A 233 -0.93 8.74 -2.03
C SER A 233 -1.26 9.25 -3.45
N LEU A 234 -1.96 8.47 -4.27
CA LEU A 234 -2.44 8.88 -5.59
C LEU A 234 -3.42 10.05 -5.52
N TYR A 235 -4.35 10.01 -4.56
CA TYR A 235 -5.36 11.04 -4.39
C TYR A 235 -4.74 12.38 -3.97
N VAL A 236 -3.91 12.40 -2.91
CA VAL A 236 -3.34 13.65 -2.36
C VAL A 236 -2.03 14.06 -3.02
N GLY A 237 -1.39 13.18 -3.79
CA GLY A 237 -0.09 13.41 -4.40
C GLY A 237 1.08 13.35 -3.41
N SER A 238 0.96 12.64 -2.29
CA SER A 238 2.03 12.50 -1.30
C SER A 238 3.17 11.60 -1.78
N GLN A 239 4.36 11.80 -1.21
CA GLN A 239 5.53 10.99 -1.56
C GLN A 239 5.46 9.60 -0.91
N LEU A 240 5.80 8.55 -1.67
CA LEU A 240 5.83 7.18 -1.20
C LEU A 240 7.22 6.58 -1.29
N PHE A 241 7.69 6.06 -0.15
CA PHE A 241 8.93 5.32 -0.02
C PHE A 241 8.63 3.83 0.05
N PHE A 242 9.53 3.00 -0.47
CA PHE A 242 9.43 1.54 -0.38
C PHE A 242 10.50 0.97 0.54
N ALA A 243 10.12 -0.02 1.35
CA ALA A 243 11.08 -0.77 2.13
C ALA A 243 11.92 -1.70 1.25
N GLU A 244 13.22 -1.80 1.50
CA GLU A 244 14.08 -2.72 0.78
C GLU A 244 13.87 -4.16 1.24
N SER A 245 13.92 -4.40 2.56
CA SER A 245 13.75 -5.72 3.15
C SER A 245 13.31 -5.62 4.62
N LEU A 246 13.04 -6.76 5.25
CA LEU A 246 12.78 -6.79 6.69
C LEU A 246 14.03 -6.49 7.52
N ASP A 247 15.22 -6.82 7.01
CA ASP A 247 16.50 -6.59 7.69
C ASP A 247 16.87 -5.11 7.67
N THR A 248 16.56 -4.39 6.59
CA THR A 248 16.85 -2.95 6.43
C THR A 248 15.69 -2.06 6.93
N PHE A 249 14.60 -2.64 7.41
CA PHE A 249 13.34 -1.94 7.67
C PHE A 249 13.49 -0.66 8.53
N LEU A 250 14.29 -0.72 9.62
CA LEU A 250 14.50 0.46 10.46
C LEU A 250 15.30 1.57 9.76
N ASP A 251 16.21 1.21 8.86
CA ASP A 251 16.96 2.18 8.07
C ASP A 251 16.12 2.76 6.94
N ASP A 252 15.25 1.95 6.35
CA ASP A 252 14.23 2.39 5.40
C ASP A 252 13.26 3.39 6.06
N LEU A 253 12.81 3.10 7.27
CA LEU A 253 11.93 3.98 8.03
C LEU A 253 12.60 5.30 8.39
N LYS A 254 13.88 5.27 8.79
CA LYS A 254 14.67 6.48 9.06
C LYS A 254 14.95 7.29 7.79
N ARG A 255 15.08 6.65 6.63
CA ARG A 255 15.22 7.32 5.33
C ARG A 255 13.93 8.00 4.91
N ALA A 256 12.81 7.29 5.00
CA ALA A 256 11.49 7.81 4.65
C ALA A 256 11.05 8.94 5.58
N ARG A 257 11.37 8.84 6.89
CA ARG A 257 10.86 9.76 7.92
C ARG A 257 9.38 10.08 7.68
N PRO A 258 8.51 9.05 7.68
CA PRO A 258 7.13 9.21 7.28
C PRO A 258 6.40 10.20 8.19
N THR A 259 5.45 10.93 7.61
CA THR A 259 4.47 11.74 8.35
C THR A 259 3.18 10.94 8.59
N LEU A 260 2.92 9.96 7.72
CA LEU A 260 1.85 8.98 7.82
C LEU A 260 2.48 7.60 7.95
N PHE A 261 2.13 6.87 9.01
CA PHE A 261 2.65 5.52 9.22
C PHE A 261 1.54 4.56 9.63
N ALA A 262 1.20 3.65 8.73
CA ALA A 262 0.23 2.59 8.97
C ALA A 262 0.93 1.26 9.25
N SER A 263 0.43 0.50 10.21
CA SER A 263 1.02 -0.78 10.60
C SER A 263 0.01 -1.74 11.21
N VAL A 264 0.45 -2.96 11.45
CA VAL A 264 -0.29 -3.98 12.20
C VAL A 264 0.16 -4.01 13.66
N PRO A 265 -0.68 -4.48 14.61
CA PRO A 265 -0.37 -4.46 16.04
C PRO A 265 0.95 -5.14 16.41
N ARG A 266 1.32 -6.20 15.67
CA ARG A 266 2.56 -6.95 15.90
C ARG A 266 3.82 -6.10 15.73
N LEU A 267 3.84 -5.16 14.77
CA LEU A 267 5.00 -4.30 14.58
C LEU A 267 5.10 -3.22 15.66
N TRP A 268 3.96 -2.65 16.07
CA TRP A 268 3.91 -1.71 17.20
C TRP A 268 4.45 -2.35 18.49
N LEU A 269 4.06 -3.60 18.76
CA LEU A 269 4.60 -4.37 19.89
C LEU A 269 6.09 -4.64 19.74
N LYS A 270 6.57 -5.03 18.54
CA LYS A 270 7.99 -5.29 18.28
C LYS A 270 8.85 -4.06 18.54
N PHE A 271 8.40 -2.88 18.13
CA PHE A 271 9.09 -1.62 18.42
C PHE A 271 9.18 -1.35 19.92
N GLN A 272 8.07 -1.52 20.66
CA GLN A 272 8.06 -1.35 22.12
C GLN A 272 9.04 -2.31 22.80
N LEU A 273 9.01 -3.59 22.44
CA LEU A 273 9.91 -4.60 23.01
C LEU A 273 11.39 -4.27 22.70
N GLY A 274 11.71 -3.85 21.49
CA GLY A 274 13.06 -3.44 21.13
C GLY A 274 13.56 -2.20 21.89
N ILE A 275 12.66 -1.31 22.34
CA ILE A 275 13.03 -0.23 23.28
C ILE A 275 13.27 -0.80 24.69
N PHE A 276 12.43 -1.75 25.16
CA PHE A 276 12.56 -2.36 26.48
C PHE A 276 13.83 -3.20 26.63
N GLU A 277 14.32 -3.84 25.57
CA GLU A 277 15.61 -4.52 25.53
C GLU A 277 16.78 -3.55 25.82
N LYS A 278 16.72 -2.34 25.26
CA LYS A 278 17.76 -1.31 25.45
C LYS A 278 17.57 -0.53 26.75
N MET A 279 16.35 -0.37 27.21
CA MET A 279 15.97 0.39 28.38
C MET A 279 14.80 -0.27 29.10
N PRO A 280 15.04 -0.96 30.23
CA PRO A 280 13.97 -1.62 30.98
C PRO A 280 12.81 -0.67 31.35
N PRO A 281 11.55 -1.16 31.38
CA PRO A 281 10.36 -0.32 31.59
C PRO A 281 10.45 0.58 32.82
N TYR A 282 10.90 0.05 33.97
CA TYR A 282 11.01 0.81 35.21
C TYR A 282 11.99 1.99 35.11
N LYS A 283 13.07 1.82 34.33
CA LYS A 283 14.07 2.88 34.09
C LYS A 283 13.49 3.95 33.16
N LEU A 284 12.82 3.53 32.08
CA LEU A 284 12.12 4.43 31.17
C LEU A 284 11.07 5.25 31.93
N ASP A 285 10.24 4.60 32.76
CA ASP A 285 9.21 5.25 33.56
C ASP A 285 9.75 6.31 34.52
N ARG A 286 10.90 6.03 35.17
CA ARG A 286 11.58 7.02 35.99
C ARG A 286 12.03 8.24 35.23
N LEU A 287 12.66 8.02 34.07
CA LEU A 287 13.19 9.08 33.23
C LEU A 287 12.09 9.96 32.64
N LEU A 288 10.96 9.35 32.24
CA LEU A 288 9.79 10.07 31.71
C LEU A 288 9.06 10.92 32.77
N LYS A 289 9.34 10.73 34.08
CA LYS A 289 8.80 11.58 35.15
C LYS A 289 9.60 12.87 35.36
N ILE A 290 10.82 12.96 34.82
CA ILE A 290 11.68 14.14 34.94
C ILE A 290 11.38 15.11 33.80
N PRO A 291 10.81 16.30 34.04
CA PRO A 291 10.25 17.17 33.00
C PRO A 291 11.20 17.47 31.83
N VAL A 292 12.45 17.84 32.11
CA VAL A 292 13.45 18.16 31.07
C VAL A 292 13.87 16.92 30.30
N LEU A 293 14.12 15.80 31.00
CA LEU A 293 14.54 14.54 30.38
C LEU A 293 13.44 13.86 29.58
N ASN A 294 12.18 14.04 29.99
CA ASN A 294 11.02 13.50 29.32
C ASN A 294 11.01 13.87 27.81
N SER A 295 11.09 15.17 27.51
CA SER A 295 11.07 15.65 26.11
C SER A 295 12.23 15.12 25.29
N VAL A 296 13.45 15.12 25.87
CA VAL A 296 14.67 14.63 25.20
C VAL A 296 14.58 13.14 24.89
N ILE A 297 14.12 12.34 25.87
CA ILE A 297 14.03 10.88 25.73
C ILE A 297 12.96 10.50 24.71
N LYS A 298 11.77 11.11 24.77
CA LYS A 298 10.70 10.90 23.77
C LYS A 298 11.21 11.16 22.36
N LYS A 299 11.81 12.34 22.13
CA LYS A 299 12.39 12.69 20.83
C LYS A 299 13.46 11.69 20.38
N LYS A 300 14.32 11.25 21.30
CA LYS A 300 15.38 10.27 20.98
C LYS A 300 14.80 8.92 20.59
N ILE A 301 13.79 8.42 21.32
CA ILE A 301 13.12 7.17 21.02
C ILE A 301 12.44 7.25 19.65
N MET A 302 11.63 8.28 19.42
CA MET A 302 10.91 8.46 18.15
C MET A 302 11.88 8.57 16.97
N LYS A 303 12.99 9.30 17.12
CA LYS A 303 14.04 9.40 16.09
C LYS A 303 14.74 8.07 15.84
N GLN A 304 15.01 7.28 16.87
CA GLN A 304 15.62 5.95 16.71
C GLN A 304 14.72 4.97 15.98
N LEU A 305 13.41 5.10 16.15
CA LEU A 305 12.41 4.33 15.43
C LEU A 305 12.12 4.88 14.02
N GLY A 306 12.61 6.05 13.66
CA GLY A 306 12.28 6.72 12.39
C GLY A 306 10.87 7.31 12.36
N LEU A 307 10.23 7.47 13.52
CA LEU A 307 8.85 7.95 13.68
C LEU A 307 8.78 9.41 14.19
N ASP A 308 9.88 10.13 14.17
CA ASP A 308 9.99 11.50 14.71
C ASP A 308 9.21 12.56 13.92
N GLN A 309 8.76 12.23 12.72
CA GLN A 309 7.93 13.09 11.87
C GLN A 309 6.48 12.60 11.75
N VAL A 310 6.17 11.45 12.33
CA VAL A 310 4.82 10.87 12.22
C VAL A 310 3.82 11.74 12.97
N ARG A 311 2.84 12.26 12.23
CA ARG A 311 1.68 12.98 12.74
C ARG A 311 0.42 12.12 12.79
N ILE A 312 0.31 11.14 11.88
CA ILE A 312 -0.77 10.16 11.85
C ILE A 312 -0.15 8.76 11.92
N ALA A 313 -0.42 8.06 13.01
CA ALA A 313 -0.05 6.68 13.23
C ALA A 313 -1.31 5.81 13.26
N VAL A 314 -1.41 4.85 12.35
CA VAL A 314 -2.59 3.97 12.23
C VAL A 314 -2.22 2.53 12.52
N SER A 315 -3.08 1.84 13.26
CA SER A 315 -3.03 0.38 13.38
C SER A 315 -4.34 -0.23 12.89
N GLY A 316 -4.24 -1.28 12.10
CA GLY A 316 -5.39 -1.98 11.54
C GLY A 316 -5.15 -3.48 11.39
N SER A 317 -6.08 -4.17 10.74
CA SER A 317 -6.07 -5.60 10.42
C SER A 317 -6.17 -6.55 11.62
N ALA A 318 -6.04 -6.06 12.86
CA ALA A 318 -6.26 -6.81 14.09
C ALA A 318 -6.42 -5.85 15.28
N PRO A 319 -7.08 -6.27 16.40
CA PRO A 319 -7.20 -5.45 17.59
C PRO A 319 -5.84 -5.09 18.21
N VAL A 320 -5.67 -3.85 18.64
CA VAL A 320 -4.46 -3.38 19.34
C VAL A 320 -4.64 -3.51 20.85
N PRO A 321 -3.70 -4.12 21.59
CA PRO A 321 -3.73 -4.09 23.04
C PRO A 321 -3.73 -2.66 23.59
N LYS A 322 -4.62 -2.37 24.53
CA LYS A 322 -4.80 -1.02 25.15
C LYS A 322 -3.49 -0.46 25.71
N GLU A 323 -2.65 -1.35 26.24
CA GLU A 323 -1.35 -1.03 26.81
C GLU A 323 -0.39 -0.46 25.76
N ILE A 324 -0.44 -0.96 24.52
CA ILE A 324 0.35 -0.47 23.39
C ILE A 324 -0.06 0.96 23.04
N ILE A 325 -1.36 1.22 22.86
CA ILE A 325 -1.89 2.55 22.54
C ILE A 325 -1.49 3.55 23.66
N THR A 326 -1.67 3.16 24.91
CA THR A 326 -1.33 3.98 26.06
C THR A 326 0.17 4.27 26.14
N TRP A 327 1.01 3.29 25.80
CA TRP A 327 2.46 3.46 25.81
C TRP A 327 2.92 4.46 24.75
N TYR A 328 2.43 4.35 23.49
CA TYR A 328 2.76 5.30 22.43
C TYR A 328 2.27 6.70 22.73
N ARG A 329 1.06 6.84 23.31
CA ARG A 329 0.53 8.13 23.76
C ARG A 329 1.45 8.80 24.80
N ARG A 330 2.03 8.03 25.72
CA ARG A 330 3.02 8.54 26.68
C ARG A 330 4.29 9.05 25.99
N LEU A 331 4.68 8.48 24.86
CA LEU A 331 5.79 8.97 24.05
C LEU A 331 5.44 10.19 23.19
N GLY A 332 4.18 10.57 23.13
CA GLY A 332 3.70 11.69 22.34
C GLY A 332 3.23 11.31 20.93
N LEU A 333 3.06 10.01 20.65
CA LEU A 333 2.48 9.50 19.41
C LEU A 333 1.08 8.98 19.69
N GLU A 334 0.06 9.59 19.09
CA GLU A 334 -1.28 9.07 19.17
C GLU A 334 -1.47 7.98 18.11
N LEU A 335 -1.71 6.75 18.57
CA LEU A 335 -1.98 5.61 17.71
C LEU A 335 -3.49 5.47 17.54
N VAL A 336 -3.99 5.68 16.33
CA VAL A 336 -5.40 5.49 15.98
C VAL A 336 -5.64 4.06 15.49
N GLU A 337 -6.83 3.52 15.76
CA GLU A 337 -7.25 2.21 15.26
C GLU A 337 -8.17 2.38 14.06
N GLY A 338 -7.93 1.57 13.02
CA GLY A 338 -8.80 1.42 11.86
C GLY A 338 -9.39 0.01 11.81
N TYR A 339 -10.65 -0.09 11.42
CA TYR A 339 -11.36 -1.34 11.16
C TYR A 339 -11.94 -1.33 9.75
N GLY A 340 -11.78 -2.44 9.06
CA GLY A 340 -12.31 -2.68 7.73
C GLY A 340 -12.03 -4.11 7.28
N MET A 341 -12.58 -4.47 6.16
CA MET A 341 -12.39 -5.77 5.50
C MET A 341 -12.03 -5.55 4.04
N THR A 342 -11.58 -6.58 3.36
CA THR A 342 -11.21 -6.47 1.94
C THR A 342 -12.38 -6.04 1.08
N GLU A 343 -13.60 -6.51 1.38
CA GLU A 343 -14.83 -6.28 0.63
C GLU A 343 -15.27 -4.82 0.64
N ASN A 344 -14.87 -4.03 1.65
CA ASN A 344 -15.09 -2.57 1.70
C ASN A 344 -13.79 -1.79 1.53
N PHE A 345 -12.78 -2.39 0.89
CA PHE A 345 -11.47 -1.79 0.63
C PHE A 345 -10.75 -1.29 1.89
N SER A 346 -10.93 -1.97 3.04
CA SER A 346 -10.41 -1.58 4.36
C SER A 346 -10.89 -0.21 4.86
N TYR A 347 -11.94 0.35 4.27
CA TYR A 347 -12.52 1.64 4.58
C TYR A 347 -13.88 1.48 5.26
N SER A 348 -13.90 1.48 6.58
CA SER A 348 -15.12 1.32 7.38
C SER A 348 -15.14 2.24 8.59
N HIS A 349 -14.30 1.99 9.59
CA HIS A 349 -14.23 2.78 10.81
C HIS A 349 -12.79 3.20 11.13
N ILE A 350 -12.64 4.37 11.73
CA ILE A 350 -11.35 4.86 12.20
C ILE A 350 -11.52 5.72 13.45
N SER A 351 -10.60 5.57 14.41
CA SER A 351 -10.50 6.50 15.53
C SER A 351 -10.00 7.86 15.04
N ARG A 352 -10.57 8.95 15.53
CA ARG A 352 -10.11 10.29 15.19
C ARG A 352 -9.04 10.77 16.15
N SER A 353 -8.09 11.56 15.65
CA SER A 353 -7.07 12.19 16.50
C SER A 353 -7.74 13.05 17.60
N GLY A 354 -7.22 12.96 18.83
CA GLY A 354 -7.80 13.60 20.00
C GLY A 354 -8.98 12.85 20.63
N GLU A 355 -9.58 11.87 19.96
CA GLU A 355 -10.77 11.12 20.42
C GLU A 355 -10.50 9.62 20.62
N VAL A 356 -9.26 9.18 20.50
CA VAL A 356 -8.88 7.76 20.57
C VAL A 356 -9.24 7.17 21.94
N ARG A 357 -10.09 6.15 21.92
CA ARG A 357 -10.45 5.33 23.10
C ARG A 357 -9.81 3.95 22.95
N PRO A 358 -8.79 3.58 23.72
CA PRO A 358 -8.14 2.28 23.63
C PRO A 358 -9.13 1.11 23.72
N GLY A 359 -9.11 0.22 22.71
CA GLY A 359 -10.03 -0.91 22.59
C GLY A 359 -11.32 -0.62 21.84
N TYR A 360 -11.39 0.52 21.13
CA TYR A 360 -12.48 0.88 20.23
C TYR A 360 -11.89 1.33 18.89
N VAL A 361 -12.53 0.91 17.81
CA VAL A 361 -12.09 1.22 16.43
C VAL A 361 -12.56 2.58 15.90
N GLY A 362 -13.20 3.39 16.75
CA GLY A 362 -13.67 4.72 16.41
C GLY A 362 -15.07 4.75 15.84
N THR A 363 -15.30 5.68 14.91
CA THR A 363 -16.60 5.95 14.27
C THR A 363 -16.55 5.59 12.77
N PRO A 364 -17.71 5.43 12.11
CA PRO A 364 -17.76 5.26 10.68
C PRO A 364 -16.99 6.33 9.94
N CYS A 365 -16.29 5.93 8.88
CA CYS A 365 -15.65 6.86 7.97
C CYS A 365 -16.68 7.67 7.19
N PRO A 366 -16.32 8.85 6.63
CA PRO A 366 -17.22 9.63 5.79
C PRO A 366 -17.88 8.80 4.68
N GLY A 367 -19.21 8.87 4.58
CA GLY A 367 -19.99 8.13 3.57
C GLY A 367 -20.26 6.66 3.91
N VAL A 368 -19.79 6.17 5.06
CA VAL A 368 -20.10 4.80 5.52
C VAL A 368 -21.31 4.81 6.42
N GLU A 369 -22.34 4.04 6.05
CA GLU A 369 -23.47 3.74 6.91
C GLU A 369 -23.20 2.43 7.65
N GLN A 370 -23.58 2.38 8.93
CA GLN A 370 -23.40 1.17 9.72
C GLN A 370 -24.65 0.84 10.54
N LYS A 371 -24.86 -0.44 10.77
CA LYS A 371 -25.85 -0.95 11.70
C LYS A 371 -25.27 -2.15 12.47
N ILE A 372 -25.57 -2.25 13.74
CA ILE A 372 -25.33 -3.47 14.50
C ILE A 372 -26.67 -4.23 14.54
N SER A 373 -26.67 -5.47 14.05
CA SER A 373 -27.85 -6.32 14.11
C SER A 373 -28.17 -6.76 15.55
N ASP A 374 -29.34 -7.32 15.76
CA ASP A 374 -29.76 -7.83 17.07
C ASP A 374 -28.86 -8.98 17.57
N ASP A 375 -28.22 -9.70 16.62
CA ASP A 375 -27.27 -10.78 16.90
C ASP A 375 -25.83 -10.27 17.10
N GLY A 376 -25.60 -8.95 17.02
CA GLY A 376 -24.29 -8.31 17.23
C GLY A 376 -23.41 -8.30 15.98
N GLU A 377 -23.91 -8.61 14.80
CA GLU A 377 -23.20 -8.49 13.53
C GLU A 377 -23.07 -7.02 13.10
N VAL A 378 -21.87 -6.64 12.64
CA VAL A 378 -21.61 -5.31 12.09
C VAL A 378 -21.93 -5.30 10.62
N LEU A 379 -22.98 -4.58 10.23
CA LEU A 379 -23.40 -4.35 8.85
C LEU A 379 -22.83 -2.99 8.39
N VAL A 380 -22.19 -2.96 7.25
CA VAL A 380 -21.60 -1.77 6.61
C VAL A 380 -21.91 -1.75 5.13
#